data_9df6169af73058b0e67218267176922c
#
_entry.id   9df6169af73058b0e67218267176922c
#
_cell.length_a   1.000
_cell.length_b   1.000
_cell.length_c   1.000
_cell.angle_alpha   90.00
_cell.angle_beta   90.00
_cell.angle_gamma   90.00
#
_symmetry.space_group_name_H-M   'P 1'
#
loop_
_entity.id
_entity.type
_entity.pdbx_description
1 polymer ?
#
loop_
_entity_poly.entity_id
_entity_poly.type
_entity_poly.pdbx_seq_one_letter_code
_entity_poly.pdbx_strand_id
1 'polypeptide(L)'
;DIFMLVQATSPLTETLHFTEALDMYSKGEYDSILTCVRNYRFFWNEDGTSMNYDYENRPRRQNFSGMLMENGAFYINKVGNILESGNRLSGHIGIYEMPEYTATEIDEPDDWIVLENLMRKHVLSKRKEARKPIKLFLCDVDGTLTDGGMYYSENGDESKKFNTRDGMGFQLLREAGIKTGIITSEDTKIVENRAKKLKVDFLYQGKRNGGKLAVAKEVCTQLSITLDEVAYIGDDINCIELLE
;
A
#
# COMPACT_ATOMS: atom_id res chain seq x y z
N ASP A 1 4.99 -26.38 11.87
CA ASP A 1 4.34 -25.12 11.49
C ASP A 1 5.06 -23.93 12.15
N ILE A 2 5.18 -22.83 11.41
CA ILE A 2 5.76 -21.55 11.85
C ILE A 2 4.61 -20.63 12.28
N PHE A 3 4.80 -19.93 13.37
CA PHE A 3 3.92 -18.88 13.86
C PHE A 3 4.64 -17.53 13.79
N MET A 4 3.96 -16.53 13.27
CA MET A 4 4.42 -15.15 13.28
C MET A 4 3.39 -14.28 14.00
N LEU A 5 3.81 -13.66 15.11
CA LEU A 5 3.01 -12.64 15.81
C LEU A 5 3.42 -11.27 15.28
N VAL A 6 2.47 -10.54 14.70
CA VAL A 6 2.68 -9.17 14.20
C VAL A 6 1.90 -8.20 15.07
N GLN A 7 2.55 -7.16 15.58
CA GLN A 7 1.89 -6.13 16.36
C GLN A 7 1.31 -5.04 15.45
N ALA A 8 0.01 -4.76 15.64
CA ALA A 8 -0.69 -3.73 14.85
C ALA A 8 -0.21 -2.30 15.16
N THR A 9 0.46 -2.12 16.29
CA THR A 9 1.03 -0.84 16.75
C THR A 9 2.32 -0.46 16.05
N SER A 10 2.89 -1.32 15.17
CA SER A 10 4.15 -1.09 14.45
C SER A 10 3.91 -0.89 12.94
N PRO A 11 3.28 0.23 12.50
CA PRO A 11 2.80 0.42 11.12
C PRO A 11 3.91 0.63 10.09
N LEU A 12 5.16 0.87 10.52
CA LEU A 12 6.31 1.06 9.63
C LEU A 12 6.96 -0.27 9.19
N THR A 13 6.35 -1.41 9.55
CA THR A 13 6.80 -2.73 9.10
C THR A 13 6.39 -2.93 7.64
N GLU A 14 7.38 -3.23 6.79
CA GLU A 14 7.20 -3.44 5.35
C GLU A 14 7.37 -4.93 5.00
N THR A 15 6.87 -5.36 3.84
CA THR A 15 6.98 -6.75 3.33
C THR A 15 8.43 -7.24 3.33
N LEU A 16 9.38 -6.37 3.01
CA LEU A 16 10.81 -6.71 2.99
C LEU A 16 11.28 -7.23 4.35
N HIS A 17 10.86 -6.60 5.46
CA HIS A 17 11.25 -6.98 6.81
C HIS A 17 10.79 -8.41 7.15
N PHE A 18 9.56 -8.76 6.76
CA PHE A 18 9.04 -10.13 6.94
C PHE A 18 9.82 -11.16 6.12
N THR A 19 10.11 -10.83 4.84
CA THR A 19 10.83 -11.73 3.94
C THR A 19 12.23 -12.01 4.46
N GLU A 20 12.99 -10.97 4.80
CA GLU A 20 14.36 -11.11 5.30
C GLU A 20 14.43 -11.87 6.63
N ALA A 21 13.49 -11.61 7.55
CA ALA A 21 13.42 -12.30 8.83
C ALA A 21 13.02 -13.78 8.65
N LEU A 22 12.10 -14.11 7.73
CA LEU A 22 11.75 -15.48 7.38
C LEU A 22 12.93 -16.22 6.73
N ASP A 23 13.67 -15.55 5.84
CA ASP A 23 14.87 -16.10 5.24
C ASP A 23 15.95 -16.39 6.28
N MET A 24 16.13 -15.48 7.25
CA MET A 24 17.03 -15.70 8.40
C MET A 24 16.59 -16.89 9.23
N TYR A 25 15.30 -17.01 9.55
CA TYR A 25 14.75 -18.11 10.33
C TYR A 25 14.87 -19.45 9.60
N SER A 26 14.67 -19.47 8.27
CA SER A 26 14.70 -20.69 7.44
C SER A 26 16.06 -21.36 7.39
N LYS A 27 17.15 -20.65 7.71
CA LYS A 27 18.51 -21.22 7.81
C LYS A 27 18.66 -22.20 8.96
N GLY A 28 17.73 -22.21 9.92
CA GLY A 28 17.70 -23.18 11.03
C GLY A 28 18.71 -22.91 12.15
N GLU A 29 19.32 -21.73 12.17
CA GLU A 29 20.30 -21.35 13.20
C GLU A 29 19.63 -20.89 14.51
N TYR A 30 18.35 -20.50 14.44
CA TYR A 30 17.58 -19.93 15.54
C TYR A 30 16.29 -20.72 15.80
N ASP A 31 15.90 -20.82 17.07
CA ASP A 31 14.64 -21.41 17.49
C ASP A 31 13.48 -20.38 17.41
N SER A 32 13.80 -19.12 17.65
CA SER A 32 12.86 -18.00 17.50
C SER A 32 13.58 -16.73 17.06
N ILE A 33 12.83 -15.76 16.52
CA ILE A 33 13.34 -14.44 16.12
C ILE A 33 12.48 -13.35 16.77
N LEU A 34 13.16 -12.30 17.23
CA LEU A 34 12.52 -11.02 17.57
C LEU A 34 13.09 -9.89 16.71
N THR A 35 12.33 -8.82 16.60
CA THR A 35 12.77 -7.61 15.93
C THR A 35 13.34 -6.59 16.90
N CYS A 36 14.45 -5.98 16.53
CA CYS A 36 15.09 -4.90 17.28
C CYS A 36 15.48 -3.76 16.33
N VAL A 37 15.67 -2.59 16.92
CA VAL A 37 16.33 -1.45 16.26
C VAL A 37 17.59 -1.07 17.04
N ARG A 38 18.58 -0.55 16.33
CA ARG A 38 19.80 -0.06 16.98
C ARG A 38 19.58 1.36 17.47
N ASN A 39 19.62 1.53 18.80
CA ASN A 39 19.47 2.80 19.47
C ASN A 39 20.85 3.35 19.87
N TYR A 40 21.10 4.62 19.53
CA TYR A 40 22.36 5.32 19.84
C TYR A 40 22.22 6.30 21.01
N ARG A 41 21.27 6.04 21.93
CA ARG A 41 21.09 6.81 23.14
C ARG A 41 21.96 6.24 24.26
N PHE A 42 22.37 7.12 25.17
CA PHE A 42 23.10 6.77 26.38
C PHE A 42 22.11 6.56 27.52
N PHE A 43 22.18 5.40 28.14
CA PHE A 43 21.29 5.00 29.24
C PHE A 43 22.02 5.01 30.58
N TRP A 44 21.29 5.33 31.62
CA TRP A 44 21.74 5.39 32.99
C TRP A 44 20.86 4.52 33.88
N ASN A 45 21.45 3.88 34.87
CA ASN A 45 20.72 3.21 35.94
C ASN A 45 20.23 4.25 36.97
N GLU A 46 19.21 3.89 37.74
CA GLU A 46 18.65 4.77 38.78
C GLU A 46 19.67 5.11 39.89
N ASP A 47 20.66 4.28 40.10
CA ASP A 47 21.75 4.50 41.06
C ASP A 47 22.81 5.51 40.57
N GLY A 48 22.64 6.08 39.36
CA GLY A 48 23.57 7.04 38.78
C GLY A 48 24.76 6.43 38.04
N THR A 49 24.77 5.13 37.82
CA THR A 49 25.78 4.46 36.98
C THR A 49 25.39 4.45 35.50
N SER A 50 26.35 4.63 34.61
CA SER A 50 26.10 4.52 33.17
C SER A 50 25.88 3.05 32.76
N MET A 51 24.89 2.80 31.89
CA MET A 51 24.52 1.44 31.51
C MET A 51 25.30 0.95 30.29
N ASN A 52 25.45 1.75 29.26
CA ASN A 52 25.89 1.29 27.93
C ASN A 52 27.06 2.10 27.33
N TYR A 53 27.71 2.94 28.13
CA TYR A 53 28.89 3.69 27.69
C TYR A 53 29.77 4.06 28.89
N ASP A 54 31.03 4.42 28.62
CA ASP A 54 31.92 5.02 29.62
C ASP A 54 31.65 6.51 29.69
N TYR A 55 31.11 7.03 30.83
CA TYR A 55 30.78 8.42 30.99
C TYR A 55 32.03 9.33 31.13
N GLU A 56 33.16 8.78 31.60
CA GLU A 56 34.42 9.49 31.70
C GLU A 56 35.06 9.73 30.33
N ASN A 57 34.86 8.75 29.42
CA ASN A 57 35.35 8.80 28.04
C ASN A 57 34.17 8.72 27.03
N ARG A 58 33.19 9.60 27.18
CA ARG A 58 31.98 9.59 26.38
C ARG A 58 32.25 9.56 24.88
N PRO A 59 31.87 8.50 24.14
CA PRO A 59 32.11 8.41 22.73
C PRO A 59 31.24 9.41 21.94
N ARG A 60 31.71 9.82 20.76
CA ARG A 60 30.85 10.48 19.80
C ARG A 60 29.86 9.47 19.20
N ARG A 61 28.68 9.94 18.75
CA ARG A 61 27.64 9.05 18.17
C ARG A 61 28.18 8.15 17.06
N GLN A 62 29.06 8.68 16.21
CA GLN A 62 29.67 7.91 15.10
C GLN A 62 30.65 6.82 15.55
N ASN A 63 31.15 6.88 16.77
CA ASN A 63 32.10 5.93 17.35
C ASN A 63 31.45 5.01 18.41
N PHE A 64 30.13 5.12 18.56
CA PHE A 64 29.35 4.33 19.50
C PHE A 64 28.57 3.25 18.75
N SER A 65 28.75 1.99 19.14
CA SER A 65 28.09 0.85 18.48
C SER A 65 26.57 0.79 18.71
N GLY A 66 26.06 1.59 19.66
CA GLY A 66 24.67 1.56 20.07
C GLY A 66 24.30 0.33 20.89
N MET A 67 23.02 0.22 21.19
CA MET A 67 22.43 -0.93 21.87
C MET A 67 21.14 -1.33 21.12
N LEU A 68 20.90 -2.64 21.03
CA LEU A 68 19.67 -3.14 20.44
C LEU A 68 18.51 -2.92 21.40
N MET A 69 17.43 -2.36 20.88
CA MET A 69 16.18 -2.14 21.58
C MET A 69 15.08 -2.90 20.84
N GLU A 70 14.34 -3.73 21.56
CA GLU A 70 13.17 -4.41 21.01
C GLU A 70 12.13 -3.36 20.56
N ASN A 71 11.67 -3.47 19.32
CA ASN A 71 10.67 -2.55 18.75
C ASN A 71 9.29 -3.20 18.54
N GLY A 72 9.10 -4.40 19.05
CA GLY A 72 7.81 -5.09 19.11
C GLY A 72 7.16 -5.41 17.76
N ALA A 73 7.82 -5.13 16.63
CA ALA A 73 7.15 -5.19 15.33
C ALA A 73 6.60 -6.58 15.00
N PHE A 74 7.40 -7.62 15.16
CA PHE A 74 6.95 -9.01 15.03
C PHE A 74 7.91 -10.01 15.66
N TYR A 75 7.41 -11.23 15.86
CA TYR A 75 8.13 -12.38 16.43
C TYR A 75 7.88 -13.61 15.57
N ILE A 76 8.88 -14.46 15.41
CA ILE A 76 8.78 -15.73 14.68
C ILE A 76 9.18 -16.87 15.61
N ASN A 77 8.37 -17.93 15.67
CA ASN A 77 8.66 -19.12 16.44
C ASN A 77 7.95 -20.35 15.82
N LYS A 78 8.31 -21.56 16.27
CA LYS A 78 7.54 -22.76 15.98
C LYS A 78 6.29 -22.83 16.85
N VAL A 79 5.19 -23.27 16.27
CA VAL A 79 3.93 -23.48 17.01
C VAL A 79 4.15 -24.42 18.21
N GLY A 80 4.90 -25.52 18.02
CA GLY A 80 5.22 -26.46 19.11
C GLY A 80 5.91 -25.80 20.30
N ASN A 81 6.91 -24.95 20.05
CA ASN A 81 7.65 -24.25 21.11
C ASN A 81 6.74 -23.29 21.89
N ILE A 82 5.81 -22.61 21.20
CA ILE A 82 4.86 -21.70 21.87
C ILE A 82 3.89 -22.49 22.76
N LEU A 83 3.39 -23.62 22.27
CA LEU A 83 2.46 -24.46 23.03
C LEU A 83 3.13 -25.08 24.29
N GLU A 84 4.42 -25.39 24.21
CA GLU A 84 5.18 -25.93 25.31
C GLU A 84 5.58 -24.87 26.35
N SER A 85 6.09 -23.72 25.88
CA SER A 85 6.65 -22.66 26.75
C SER A 85 5.63 -21.62 27.21
N GLY A 86 4.51 -21.46 26.48
CA GLY A 86 3.57 -20.35 26.67
C GLY A 86 4.15 -18.97 26.30
N ASN A 87 5.30 -18.94 25.60
CA ASN A 87 6.02 -17.70 25.30
C ASN A 87 6.25 -17.55 23.78
N ARG A 88 6.20 -16.33 23.28
CA ARG A 88 6.50 -15.99 21.88
C ARG A 88 7.97 -16.20 21.49
N LEU A 89 8.88 -16.24 22.46
CA LEU A 89 10.30 -16.48 22.28
C LEU A 89 10.72 -17.75 23.02
N SER A 90 11.65 -18.53 22.44
CA SER A 90 12.20 -19.76 23.04
C SER A 90 13.53 -20.11 22.40
N GLY A 91 14.33 -20.94 23.14
CA GLY A 91 15.58 -21.52 22.65
C GLY A 91 16.64 -20.48 22.29
N HIS A 92 17.39 -20.75 21.22
CA HIS A 92 18.37 -19.80 20.65
C HIS A 92 17.67 -18.72 19.86
N ILE A 93 17.67 -17.49 20.41
CA ILE A 93 16.93 -16.35 19.88
C ILE A 93 17.79 -15.60 18.86
N GLY A 94 17.30 -15.48 17.62
CA GLY A 94 17.87 -14.62 16.60
C GLY A 94 17.29 -13.20 16.67
N ILE A 95 18.11 -12.21 16.36
CA ILE A 95 17.68 -10.80 16.29
C ILE A 95 17.68 -10.34 14.86
N TYR A 96 16.49 -9.93 14.36
CA TYR A 96 16.36 -9.23 13.09
C TYR A 96 16.42 -7.72 13.35
N GLU A 97 17.51 -7.08 12.94
CA GLU A 97 17.73 -5.65 13.14
C GLU A 97 17.00 -4.85 12.06
N MET A 98 16.01 -4.06 12.48
CA MET A 98 15.21 -3.21 11.63
C MET A 98 15.77 -1.78 11.56
N PRO A 99 15.42 -0.99 10.52
CA PRO A 99 15.85 0.41 10.42
C PRO A 99 15.43 1.27 11.62
N GLU A 100 16.26 2.24 12.02
CA GLU A 100 16.03 3.09 13.20
C GLU A 100 14.66 3.80 13.17
N TYR A 101 14.13 4.15 11.99
CA TYR A 101 12.82 4.82 11.88
C TYR A 101 11.63 3.92 12.28
N THR A 102 11.81 2.60 12.39
CA THR A 102 10.79 1.66 12.85
C THR A 102 10.74 1.51 14.37
N ALA A 103 11.49 2.32 15.11
CA ALA A 103 11.57 2.27 16.57
C ALA A 103 10.32 2.76 17.29
N THR A 104 9.47 3.55 16.62
CA THR A 104 8.27 4.13 17.22
C THR A 104 7.07 3.23 17.00
N GLU A 105 6.36 2.94 18.07
CA GLU A 105 5.06 2.24 18.08
C GLU A 105 3.93 3.24 18.33
N ILE A 106 2.68 2.84 18.06
CA ILE A 106 1.48 3.64 18.40
C ILE A 106 0.99 3.19 19.77
N ASP A 107 1.41 3.87 20.81
CA ASP A 107 0.94 3.64 22.17
C ASP A 107 0.10 4.80 22.67
N GLU A 108 0.43 6.02 22.26
CA GLU A 108 -0.26 7.26 22.65
C GLU A 108 -0.72 8.05 21.41
N PRO A 109 -1.73 8.93 21.55
CA PRO A 109 -2.22 9.75 20.42
C PRO A 109 -1.15 10.57 19.71
N ASP A 110 -0.13 11.04 20.43
CA ASP A 110 0.94 11.86 19.87
C ASP A 110 1.89 11.05 18.97
N ASP A 111 2.00 9.73 19.18
CA ASP A 111 2.81 8.84 18.34
C ASP A 111 2.28 8.81 16.91
N TRP A 112 0.97 8.98 16.73
CA TRP A 112 0.37 9.03 15.40
C TRP A 112 0.98 10.12 14.53
N ILE A 113 1.21 11.32 15.10
CA ILE A 113 1.79 12.46 14.37
C ILE A 113 3.21 12.13 13.91
N VAL A 114 4.00 11.51 14.80
CA VAL A 114 5.38 11.12 14.49
C VAL A 114 5.39 10.05 13.40
N LEU A 115 4.57 9.00 13.57
CA LEU A 115 4.49 7.87 12.65
C LEU A 115 3.94 8.25 11.29
N GLU A 116 2.95 9.15 11.21
CA GLU A 116 2.46 9.66 9.92
C GLU A 116 3.58 10.34 9.12
N ASN A 117 4.41 11.16 9.78
CA ASN A 117 5.55 11.82 9.13
C ASN A 117 6.61 10.80 8.69
N LEU A 118 6.95 9.82 9.53
CA LEU A 118 7.88 8.75 9.18
C LEU A 118 7.35 7.89 8.03
N MET A 119 6.06 7.53 8.05
CA MET A 119 5.39 6.80 6.98
C MET A 119 5.47 7.54 5.65
N ARG A 120 5.14 8.85 5.66
CA ARG A 120 5.25 9.71 4.46
C ARG A 120 6.67 9.73 3.91
N LYS A 121 7.67 9.86 4.81
CA LYS A 121 9.08 9.97 4.43
C LYS A 121 9.68 8.65 3.95
N HIS A 122 9.46 7.55 4.64
CA HIS A 122 10.21 6.30 4.44
C HIS A 122 9.46 5.25 3.62
N VAL A 123 8.13 5.24 3.67
CA VAL A 123 7.30 4.22 2.99
C VAL A 123 6.61 4.82 1.76
N LEU A 124 5.82 5.87 1.95
CA LEU A 124 4.98 6.40 0.87
C LEU A 124 5.78 7.19 -0.18
N SER A 125 6.89 7.84 0.19
CA SER A 125 7.77 8.50 -0.78
C SER A 125 8.40 7.50 -1.75
N LYS A 126 8.92 6.38 -1.22
CA LYS A 126 9.48 5.30 -2.05
C LYS A 126 8.46 4.74 -3.05
N ARG A 127 7.21 4.54 -2.59
CA ARG A 127 6.10 4.09 -3.46
C ARG A 127 5.77 5.13 -4.53
N LYS A 128 5.87 6.42 -4.20
CA LYS A 128 5.62 7.51 -5.16
C LYS A 128 6.73 7.60 -6.22
N GLU A 129 7.99 7.43 -5.83
CA GLU A 129 9.14 7.42 -6.74
C GLU A 129 9.14 6.19 -7.66
N ALA A 130 8.66 5.05 -7.16
CA ALA A 130 8.56 3.82 -7.94
C ALA A 130 7.36 3.82 -8.93
N ARG A 131 6.38 4.71 -8.76
CA ARG A 131 5.22 4.79 -9.65
C ARG A 131 5.54 5.66 -10.85
N LYS A 132 5.29 5.13 -12.05
CA LYS A 132 5.29 5.92 -13.27
C LYS A 132 4.18 6.98 -13.19
N PRO A 133 4.38 8.16 -13.80
CA PRO A 133 3.32 9.16 -13.87
C PRO A 133 2.13 8.60 -14.67
N ILE A 134 0.92 8.81 -14.17
CA ILE A 134 -0.29 8.39 -14.87
C ILE A 134 -0.46 9.26 -16.13
N LYS A 135 -0.62 8.61 -17.27
CA LYS A 135 -0.83 9.22 -18.58
C LYS A 135 -2.21 8.96 -19.17
N LEU A 136 -2.87 7.91 -18.67
CA LEU A 136 -4.21 7.51 -19.13
C LEU A 136 -5.09 7.23 -17.92
N PHE A 137 -6.29 7.81 -17.91
CA PHE A 137 -7.36 7.50 -16.97
C PHE A 137 -8.50 6.80 -17.69
N LEU A 138 -8.85 5.61 -17.24
CA LEU A 138 -9.98 4.83 -17.76
C LEU A 138 -11.03 4.63 -16.67
N CYS A 139 -12.29 4.65 -17.03
CA CYS A 139 -13.36 4.36 -16.07
C CYS A 139 -14.48 3.53 -16.70
N ASP A 140 -15.19 2.81 -15.83
CA ASP A 140 -16.48 2.20 -16.15
C ASP A 140 -17.61 3.26 -16.12
N VAL A 141 -18.83 2.84 -16.41
CA VAL A 141 -20.01 3.71 -16.43
C VAL A 141 -20.97 3.38 -15.30
N ASP A 142 -21.55 2.20 -15.32
CA ASP A 142 -22.61 1.82 -14.39
C ASP A 142 -22.02 1.57 -12.99
N GLY A 143 -22.58 2.23 -11.96
CA GLY A 143 -22.02 2.22 -10.61
C GLY A 143 -20.79 3.13 -10.40
N THR A 144 -20.11 3.56 -11.46
CA THR A 144 -18.91 4.41 -11.42
C THR A 144 -19.22 5.87 -11.80
N LEU A 145 -19.69 6.13 -13.03
CA LEU A 145 -20.14 7.45 -13.51
C LEU A 145 -21.62 7.68 -13.27
N THR A 146 -22.37 6.62 -12.96
CA THR A 146 -23.77 6.65 -12.55
C THR A 146 -23.89 6.15 -11.11
N ASP A 147 -25.08 6.25 -10.53
CA ASP A 147 -25.44 5.67 -9.24
C ASP A 147 -25.78 4.16 -9.31
N GLY A 148 -25.56 3.51 -10.45
CA GLY A 148 -25.91 2.10 -10.71
C GLY A 148 -27.41 1.86 -10.89
N GLY A 149 -28.26 2.89 -10.70
CA GLY A 149 -29.71 2.80 -10.90
C GLY A 149 -30.08 2.82 -12.36
N MET A 150 -31.02 1.95 -12.76
CA MET A 150 -31.58 1.89 -14.10
C MET A 150 -33.04 2.36 -14.04
N TYR A 151 -33.35 3.39 -14.81
CA TYR A 151 -34.69 3.98 -14.88
C TYR A 151 -35.33 3.62 -16.21
N TYR A 152 -36.43 2.89 -16.17
CA TYR A 152 -37.19 2.51 -17.36
C TYR A 152 -38.55 3.22 -17.39
N SER A 153 -38.95 3.72 -18.57
CA SER A 153 -40.31 4.18 -18.83
C SER A 153 -41.22 2.99 -19.19
N GLU A 154 -42.53 3.19 -19.13
CA GLU A 154 -43.50 2.18 -19.60
C GLU A 154 -43.33 1.83 -21.09
N ASN A 155 -42.75 2.73 -21.89
CA ASN A 155 -42.46 2.52 -23.29
C ASN A 155 -41.13 1.79 -23.55
N GLY A 156 -40.38 1.42 -22.46
CA GLY A 156 -39.10 0.74 -22.55
C GLY A 156 -37.89 1.64 -22.74
N ASP A 157 -38.08 3.00 -22.68
CA ASP A 157 -36.95 3.92 -22.71
C ASP A 157 -36.12 3.80 -21.43
N GLU A 158 -34.81 3.75 -21.57
CA GLU A 158 -33.86 3.75 -20.48
C GLU A 158 -33.29 5.14 -20.20
N SER A 159 -33.10 5.45 -18.95
CA SER A 159 -32.42 6.66 -18.48
C SER A 159 -31.39 6.34 -17.41
N LYS A 160 -30.27 7.07 -17.39
CA LYS A 160 -29.21 6.94 -16.40
C LYS A 160 -28.92 8.30 -15.76
N LYS A 161 -28.63 8.28 -14.44
CA LYS A 161 -28.31 9.48 -13.70
C LYS A 161 -26.78 9.64 -13.58
N PHE A 162 -26.23 10.65 -14.22
CA PHE A 162 -24.81 11.01 -14.14
C PHE A 162 -24.58 12.17 -13.16
N ASN A 163 -23.37 12.24 -12.59
CA ASN A 163 -22.98 13.33 -11.70
C ASN A 163 -22.27 14.45 -12.48
N THR A 164 -22.60 15.71 -12.16
CA THR A 164 -21.96 16.87 -12.80
C THR A 164 -20.52 17.06 -12.36
N ARG A 165 -20.15 16.60 -11.14
CA ARG A 165 -18.78 16.68 -10.61
C ARG A 165 -17.76 15.91 -11.44
N ASP A 166 -18.17 14.79 -12.05
CA ASP A 166 -17.30 14.02 -12.94
C ASP A 166 -16.84 14.85 -14.14
N GLY A 167 -17.73 15.73 -14.64
CA GLY A 167 -17.38 16.66 -15.72
C GLY A 167 -16.20 17.55 -15.39
N MET A 168 -16.12 18.03 -14.14
CA MET A 168 -14.98 18.80 -13.66
C MET A 168 -13.74 17.90 -13.52
N GLY A 169 -13.87 16.68 -12.99
CA GLY A 169 -12.77 15.70 -12.89
C GLY A 169 -12.13 15.43 -14.25
N PHE A 170 -12.92 15.13 -15.27
CA PHE A 170 -12.42 14.93 -16.64
C PHE A 170 -11.76 16.19 -17.24
N GLN A 171 -12.25 17.37 -16.89
CA GLN A 171 -11.62 18.62 -17.33
C GLN A 171 -10.24 18.79 -16.70
N LEU A 172 -10.10 18.59 -15.39
CA LEU A 172 -8.83 18.69 -14.68
C LEU A 172 -7.80 17.68 -15.19
N LEU A 173 -8.21 16.45 -15.49
CA LEU A 173 -7.35 15.44 -16.09
C LEU A 173 -6.80 15.90 -17.45
N ARG A 174 -7.64 16.46 -18.32
CA ARG A 174 -7.19 17.00 -19.62
C ARG A 174 -6.23 18.18 -19.45
N GLU A 175 -6.51 19.10 -18.52
CA GLU A 175 -5.62 20.22 -18.21
C GLU A 175 -4.26 19.75 -17.68
N ALA A 176 -4.23 18.62 -16.98
CA ALA A 176 -3.00 17.95 -16.55
C ALA A 176 -2.31 17.14 -17.67
N GLY A 177 -2.86 17.11 -18.88
CA GLY A 177 -2.31 16.35 -20.01
C GLY A 177 -2.56 14.85 -19.96
N ILE A 178 -3.44 14.38 -19.07
CA ILE A 178 -3.81 12.96 -18.93
C ILE A 178 -4.90 12.64 -19.95
N LYS A 179 -4.67 11.60 -20.75
CA LYS A 179 -5.67 11.04 -21.65
C LYS A 179 -6.79 10.38 -20.88
N THR A 180 -8.02 10.43 -21.40
CA THR A 180 -9.19 9.91 -20.70
C THR A 180 -10.00 8.98 -21.57
N GLY A 181 -10.56 7.92 -20.98
CA GLY A 181 -11.39 6.96 -21.70
C GLY A 181 -12.49 6.35 -20.84
N ILE A 182 -13.53 5.89 -21.52
CA ILE A 182 -14.63 5.12 -20.94
C ILE A 182 -14.60 3.73 -21.55
N ILE A 183 -14.68 2.71 -20.70
CA ILE A 183 -14.80 1.30 -21.11
C ILE A 183 -15.97 0.69 -20.34
N THR A 184 -17.03 0.30 -21.03
CA THR A 184 -18.24 -0.23 -20.41
C THR A 184 -18.68 -1.54 -21.04
N SER A 185 -19.39 -2.36 -20.28
CA SER A 185 -20.01 -3.61 -20.72
C SER A 185 -21.25 -3.40 -21.55
N GLU A 186 -21.88 -2.24 -21.45
CA GLU A 186 -23.08 -1.88 -22.19
C GLU A 186 -22.78 -1.09 -23.46
N ASP A 187 -23.70 -1.17 -24.44
CA ASP A 187 -23.63 -0.44 -25.70
C ASP A 187 -24.92 0.40 -25.86
N THR A 188 -24.85 1.67 -25.48
CA THR A 188 -26.02 2.54 -25.43
C THR A 188 -25.72 3.96 -25.95
N LYS A 189 -26.73 4.58 -26.55
CA LYS A 189 -26.67 5.96 -27.01
C LYS A 189 -26.48 6.97 -25.87
N ILE A 190 -26.95 6.60 -24.66
CA ILE A 190 -26.84 7.43 -23.46
C ILE A 190 -25.37 7.62 -23.10
N VAL A 191 -24.59 6.52 -23.14
CA VAL A 191 -23.14 6.54 -22.85
C VAL A 191 -22.37 7.32 -23.91
N GLU A 192 -22.68 7.15 -25.20
CA GLU A 192 -22.07 7.96 -26.27
C GLU A 192 -22.28 9.46 -26.05
N ASN A 193 -23.52 9.89 -25.72
CA ASN A 193 -23.84 11.27 -25.47
C ASN A 193 -23.09 11.84 -24.28
N ARG A 194 -22.95 11.01 -23.21
CA ARG A 194 -22.19 11.38 -22.02
C ARG A 194 -20.71 11.51 -22.33
N ALA A 195 -20.11 10.54 -23.02
CA ALA A 195 -18.72 10.55 -23.45
C ALA A 195 -18.36 11.80 -24.28
N LYS A 196 -19.23 12.15 -25.25
CA LYS A 196 -19.09 13.37 -26.03
C LYS A 196 -19.11 14.64 -25.16
N LYS A 197 -20.03 14.73 -24.19
CA LYS A 197 -20.13 15.85 -23.26
C LYS A 197 -18.89 15.94 -22.36
N LEU A 198 -18.34 14.82 -21.92
CA LEU A 198 -17.12 14.74 -21.11
C LEU A 198 -15.86 15.00 -21.95
N LYS A 199 -15.95 14.92 -23.28
CA LYS A 199 -14.84 15.06 -24.25
C LYS A 199 -13.72 14.05 -23.97
N VAL A 200 -14.09 12.78 -23.72
CA VAL A 200 -13.09 11.70 -23.53
C VAL A 200 -12.36 11.41 -24.82
N ASP A 201 -11.10 11.01 -24.73
CA ASP A 201 -10.27 10.65 -25.91
C ASP A 201 -10.68 9.27 -26.46
N PHE A 202 -11.15 8.37 -25.61
CA PHE A 202 -11.48 6.98 -25.96
C PHE A 202 -12.86 6.59 -25.42
N LEU A 203 -13.63 5.88 -26.25
CA LEU A 203 -14.91 5.28 -25.86
C LEU A 203 -15.00 3.85 -26.43
N TYR A 204 -15.11 2.87 -25.53
CA TYR A 204 -15.29 1.48 -25.89
C TYR A 204 -16.51 0.92 -25.15
N GLN A 205 -17.52 0.50 -25.92
CA GLN A 205 -18.76 -0.07 -25.41
C GLN A 205 -18.83 -1.58 -25.71
N GLY A 206 -19.72 -2.32 -25.04
CA GLY A 206 -19.93 -3.74 -25.24
C GLY A 206 -18.78 -4.65 -24.77
N LYS A 207 -17.94 -4.19 -23.86
CA LYS A 207 -16.73 -4.92 -23.43
C LYS A 207 -16.99 -5.75 -22.18
N ARG A 208 -17.23 -7.05 -22.39
CA ARG A 208 -17.48 -8.06 -21.34
C ARG A 208 -16.37 -9.12 -21.34
N ASN A 209 -16.31 -9.96 -20.31
CA ASN A 209 -15.48 -11.15 -20.23
C ASN A 209 -14.01 -10.91 -20.65
N GLY A 210 -13.27 -10.11 -19.91
CA GLY A 210 -11.87 -9.76 -20.19
C GLY A 210 -11.69 -8.68 -21.27
N GLY A 211 -12.76 -8.26 -21.91
CA GLY A 211 -12.72 -7.25 -22.98
C GLY A 211 -12.23 -5.88 -22.51
N LYS A 212 -12.41 -5.54 -21.22
CA LYS A 212 -11.93 -4.26 -20.65
C LYS A 212 -10.39 -4.23 -20.57
N LEU A 213 -9.76 -5.31 -20.11
CA LEU A 213 -8.29 -5.41 -20.07
C LEU A 213 -7.69 -5.41 -21.48
N ALA A 214 -8.30 -6.13 -22.42
CA ALA A 214 -7.84 -6.16 -23.81
C ALA A 214 -7.83 -4.76 -24.44
N VAL A 215 -8.92 -3.98 -24.23
CA VAL A 215 -9.02 -2.60 -24.68
C VAL A 215 -7.97 -1.70 -24.00
N ALA A 216 -7.77 -1.83 -22.69
CA ALA A 216 -6.75 -1.06 -21.99
C ALA A 216 -5.35 -1.28 -22.58
N LYS A 217 -4.99 -2.55 -22.88
CA LYS A 217 -3.72 -2.91 -23.55
C LYS A 217 -3.63 -2.33 -24.97
N GLU A 218 -4.73 -2.34 -25.71
CA GLU A 218 -4.81 -1.74 -27.05
C GLU A 218 -4.54 -0.22 -26.98
N VAL A 219 -5.21 0.49 -26.07
CA VAL A 219 -5.02 1.94 -25.89
C VAL A 219 -3.59 2.23 -25.41
N CYS A 220 -3.03 1.43 -24.51
CA CYS A 220 -1.64 1.55 -24.10
C CYS A 220 -0.68 1.46 -25.29
N THR A 221 -0.92 0.52 -26.20
CA THR A 221 -0.13 0.37 -27.44
C THR A 221 -0.25 1.60 -28.34
N GLN A 222 -1.46 2.13 -28.53
CA GLN A 222 -1.70 3.36 -29.33
C GLN A 222 -0.99 4.59 -28.74
N LEU A 223 -0.94 4.68 -27.41
CA LEU A 223 -0.28 5.79 -26.71
C LEU A 223 1.21 5.58 -26.44
N SER A 224 1.76 4.41 -26.75
CA SER A 224 3.13 4.01 -26.41
C SER A 224 3.43 4.11 -24.90
N ILE A 225 2.49 3.66 -24.07
CA ILE A 225 2.58 3.59 -22.60
C ILE A 225 2.40 2.15 -22.11
N THR A 226 2.65 1.94 -20.81
CA THR A 226 2.42 0.64 -20.14
C THR A 226 1.23 0.72 -19.19
N LEU A 227 0.70 -0.42 -18.73
CA LEU A 227 -0.39 -0.46 -17.76
C LEU A 227 -0.04 0.25 -16.44
N ASP A 228 1.24 0.30 -16.04
CA ASP A 228 1.69 1.05 -14.86
C ASP A 228 1.46 2.56 -14.95
N GLU A 229 1.18 3.07 -16.17
CA GLU A 229 0.89 4.48 -16.44
C GLU A 229 -0.61 4.73 -16.63
N VAL A 230 -1.44 3.72 -16.32
CA VAL A 230 -2.91 3.77 -16.40
C VAL A 230 -3.50 3.81 -15.00
N ALA A 231 -4.46 4.70 -14.77
CA ALA A 231 -5.36 4.64 -13.64
C ALA A 231 -6.73 4.16 -14.13
N TYR A 232 -7.31 3.18 -13.45
CA TYR A 232 -8.63 2.66 -13.76
C TYR A 232 -9.55 2.72 -12.53
N ILE A 233 -10.82 3.00 -12.76
CA ILE A 233 -11.88 2.90 -11.76
C ILE A 233 -13.07 2.14 -12.33
N GLY A 234 -13.59 1.21 -11.56
CA GLY A 234 -14.78 0.41 -11.85
C GLY A 234 -15.26 -0.29 -10.60
N ASP A 235 -16.53 -0.72 -10.57
CA ASP A 235 -17.21 -1.27 -9.38
C ASP A 235 -17.69 -2.71 -9.56
N ASP A 236 -17.64 -3.26 -10.79
CA ASP A 236 -18.20 -4.56 -11.14
C ASP A 236 -17.12 -5.65 -11.27
N ILE A 237 -17.55 -6.91 -11.15
CA ILE A 237 -16.74 -8.13 -11.39
C ILE A 237 -16.03 -8.07 -12.76
N ASN A 238 -16.68 -7.54 -13.81
CA ASN A 238 -16.08 -7.36 -15.13
C ASN A 238 -14.89 -6.38 -15.15
N CYS A 239 -14.63 -5.68 -14.03
CA CYS A 239 -13.52 -4.75 -13.86
C CYS A 239 -12.29 -5.40 -13.22
N ILE A 240 -12.44 -6.56 -12.55
CA ILE A 240 -11.39 -7.20 -11.72
C ILE A 240 -10.11 -7.40 -12.51
N GLU A 241 -10.16 -7.97 -13.70
CA GLU A 241 -8.96 -8.25 -14.51
C GLU A 241 -8.15 -6.99 -14.88
N LEU A 242 -8.78 -5.81 -14.84
CA LEU A 242 -8.11 -4.53 -15.10
C LEU A 242 -7.70 -3.81 -13.79
N LEU A 243 -8.26 -4.23 -12.67
CA LEU A 243 -7.93 -3.70 -11.33
C LEU A 243 -6.73 -4.42 -10.69
N GLU A 244 -6.45 -5.67 -11.08
CA GLU A 244 -5.29 -6.49 -10.67
C GLU A 244 -4.05 -6.19 -11.53
#